data_b0337046ce685736acf8841ea6a4c396
#
_entry.id   b0337046ce685736acf8841ea6a4c396
#
_cell.length_a   1.000
_cell.length_b   1.000
_cell.length_c   1.000
_cell.angle_alpha   90.00
_cell.angle_beta   90.00
_cell.angle_gamma   90.00
#
_symmetry.space_group_name_H-M   'P 1'
#
loop_
_entity.id
_entity.type
_entity.pdbx_description
1 polymer ?
#
loop_
_entity_poly.entity_id
_entity_poly.type
_entity_poly.pdbx_seq_one_letter_code
_entity_poly.pdbx_strand_id
1 'polypeptide(L)'
;MSDNFKALVVNQEGDKFSREVKSVNKEFLKHGDVLVKVEYSGLNYKDALILKNGAKLVKEFPHIPGIDFSGTVVESKNENYKQGDEIICTGWRVGELYYGGYSQYAKVKGEFLVKRPKNLSAKQSMILGTAGLTAIQC
;
A
#
# COMPACT_ATOMS: atom_id res chain seq x y z
N MET A 1 17.90 -0.17 6.32
CA MET A 1 17.04 -0.33 5.10
C MET A 1 17.96 -0.38 3.89
N SER A 2 17.79 -1.35 3.01
CA SER A 2 18.51 -1.31 1.74
C SER A 2 17.99 -0.10 0.93
N ASP A 3 18.88 0.62 0.24
CA ASP A 3 18.49 1.81 -0.57
C ASP A 3 17.50 1.45 -1.67
N ASN A 4 17.47 0.17 -2.09
CA ASN A 4 16.58 -0.36 -3.12
C ASN A 4 15.71 -1.50 -2.59
N PHE A 5 14.47 -1.56 -3.06
CA PHE A 5 13.49 -2.58 -2.73
C PHE A 5 12.57 -2.89 -3.92
N LYS A 6 11.88 -4.02 -3.88
CA LYS A 6 10.98 -4.45 -4.95
C LYS A 6 9.59 -3.84 -4.80
N ALA A 7 9.03 -3.39 -5.92
CA ALA A 7 7.65 -2.94 -6.04
C ALA A 7 7.04 -3.41 -7.36
N LEU A 8 5.74 -3.73 -7.34
CA LEU A 8 4.95 -3.90 -8.54
C LEU A 8 4.53 -2.51 -9.03
N VAL A 9 5.09 -2.08 -10.14
CA VAL A 9 4.83 -0.76 -10.72
C VAL A 9 3.98 -0.91 -11.97
N VAL A 10 2.90 -0.16 -12.04
CA VAL A 10 2.12 0.03 -13.25
C VAL A 10 2.48 1.34 -13.91
N ASN A 11 2.54 1.36 -15.23
CA ASN A 11 2.85 2.54 -16.01
C ASN A 11 1.97 2.63 -17.27
N GLN A 12 1.76 3.83 -17.75
CA GLN A 12 1.04 4.09 -18.98
C GLN A 12 1.75 5.18 -19.78
N GLU A 13 2.08 4.85 -21.03
CA GLU A 13 2.68 5.75 -22.01
C GLU A 13 1.81 5.75 -23.26
N GLY A 14 1.02 6.81 -23.43
CA GLY A 14 -0.03 6.84 -24.45
C GLY A 14 -1.04 5.72 -24.22
N ASP A 15 -1.27 4.91 -25.24
CA ASP A 15 -2.16 3.73 -25.16
C ASP A 15 -1.53 2.46 -24.62
N LYS A 16 -0.22 2.49 -24.34
CA LYS A 16 0.53 1.33 -23.85
C LYS A 16 0.53 1.30 -22.33
N PHE A 17 -0.18 0.33 -21.76
CA PHE A 17 -0.17 0.02 -20.34
C PHE A 17 0.82 -1.11 -20.04
N SER A 18 1.61 -0.95 -18.97
CA SER A 18 2.57 -1.95 -18.53
C SER A 18 2.48 -2.17 -17.02
N ARG A 19 2.89 -3.35 -16.57
CA ARG A 19 3.01 -3.77 -15.18
C ARG A 19 4.26 -4.61 -14.99
N GLU A 20 5.07 -4.26 -14.03
CA GLU A 20 6.37 -4.91 -13.84
C GLU A 20 6.77 -4.87 -12.36
N VAL A 21 7.36 -5.95 -11.86
CA VAL A 21 8.07 -5.95 -10.59
C VAL A 21 9.48 -5.45 -10.83
N LYS A 22 9.80 -4.29 -10.28
CA LYS A 22 11.12 -3.69 -10.42
C LYS A 22 11.71 -3.20 -9.11
N SER A 23 13.02 -2.97 -9.14
CA SER A 23 13.73 -2.35 -8.04
C SER A 23 13.53 -0.83 -8.09
N VAL A 24 13.08 -0.27 -6.98
CA VAL A 24 12.90 1.17 -6.77
C VAL A 24 13.59 1.57 -5.47
N ASN A 25 13.82 2.86 -5.27
CA ASN A 25 14.40 3.40 -4.05
C ASN A 25 13.37 4.18 -3.23
N LYS A 26 13.79 4.66 -2.06
CA LYS A 26 12.92 5.41 -1.13
C LYS A 26 12.36 6.70 -1.75
N GLU A 27 13.13 7.37 -2.59
CA GLU A 27 12.74 8.61 -3.27
C GLU A 27 11.61 8.40 -4.27
N PHE A 28 11.43 7.16 -4.76
CA PHE A 28 10.29 6.79 -5.60
C PHE A 28 8.96 6.94 -4.86
N LEU A 29 8.94 6.77 -3.53
CA LEU A 29 7.74 6.88 -2.70
C LEU A 29 7.41 8.35 -2.40
N LYS A 30 6.53 8.94 -3.19
CA LYS A 30 6.28 10.39 -3.24
C LYS A 30 5.45 10.96 -2.08
N HIS A 31 4.55 10.18 -1.48
CA HIS A 31 3.50 10.71 -0.60
C HIS A 31 3.57 10.11 0.80
N GLY A 32 3.17 10.91 1.79
CA GLY A 32 3.02 10.46 3.18
C GLY A 32 4.14 10.90 4.12
N ASP A 33 3.87 10.71 5.39
CA ASP A 33 4.72 11.07 6.52
C ASP A 33 5.13 9.85 7.37
N VAL A 34 4.61 8.65 7.03
CA VAL A 34 4.95 7.38 7.69
C VAL A 34 5.47 6.38 6.65
N LEU A 35 6.67 5.88 6.85
CA LEU A 35 7.27 4.81 6.06
C LEU A 35 7.07 3.47 6.76
N VAL A 36 6.48 2.52 6.05
CA VAL A 36 6.11 1.20 6.55
C VAL A 36 6.86 0.13 5.77
N LYS A 37 7.47 -0.83 6.46
CA LYS A 37 7.89 -2.10 5.88
C LYS A 37 6.66 -2.99 5.77
N VAL A 38 6.22 -3.25 4.55
CA VAL A 38 5.05 -4.08 4.27
C VAL A 38 5.39 -5.55 4.54
N GLU A 39 4.56 -6.21 5.34
CA GLU A 39 4.69 -7.63 5.65
C GLU A 39 3.70 -8.47 4.82
N TYR A 40 2.47 -7.99 4.72
CA TYR A 40 1.39 -8.59 3.93
C TYR A 40 0.56 -7.53 3.26
N SER A 41 0.11 -7.80 2.05
CA SER A 41 -0.91 -7.03 1.32
C SER A 41 -2.03 -7.95 0.88
N GLY A 42 -3.25 -7.43 0.82
CA GLY A 42 -4.40 -8.16 0.32
C GLY A 42 -4.50 -8.10 -1.21
N LEU A 43 -5.33 -8.95 -1.79
CA LEU A 43 -5.73 -8.89 -3.19
C LEU A 43 -7.23 -8.65 -3.28
N ASN A 44 -7.62 -7.53 -3.86
CA ASN A 44 -8.99 -7.10 -4.00
C ASN A 44 -9.39 -6.95 -5.47
N TYR A 45 -10.67 -6.98 -5.77
CA TYR A 45 -11.18 -6.78 -7.13
C TYR A 45 -10.68 -5.47 -7.77
N LYS A 46 -10.60 -4.41 -6.97
CA LYS A 46 -10.07 -3.11 -7.40
C LYS A 46 -8.61 -3.19 -7.84
N ASP A 47 -7.78 -3.94 -7.15
CA ASP A 47 -6.38 -4.17 -7.52
C ASP A 47 -6.29 -4.90 -8.87
N ALA A 48 -7.14 -5.90 -9.10
CA ALA A 48 -7.20 -6.60 -10.37
C ALA A 48 -7.59 -5.67 -11.54
N LEU A 49 -8.54 -4.75 -11.32
CA LEU A 49 -8.92 -3.74 -12.31
C LEU A 49 -7.75 -2.79 -12.62
N ILE A 50 -7.03 -2.34 -11.60
CA ILE A 50 -5.86 -1.46 -11.78
C ILE A 50 -4.76 -2.19 -12.54
N LEU A 51 -4.49 -3.45 -12.20
CA LEU A 51 -3.49 -4.28 -12.86
C LEU A 51 -3.85 -4.61 -14.32
N LYS A 52 -5.13 -4.61 -14.65
CA LYS A 52 -5.59 -4.86 -16.04
C LYS A 52 -5.21 -3.70 -16.97
N ASN A 53 -5.57 -2.46 -16.61
CA ASN A 53 -5.38 -1.30 -17.45
C ASN A 53 -5.47 0.06 -16.69
N GLY A 54 -5.17 0.09 -15.39
CA GLY A 54 -5.34 1.28 -14.55
C GLY A 54 -6.80 1.63 -14.22
N ALA A 55 -7.78 1.08 -14.97
CA ALA A 55 -9.24 1.21 -14.77
C ALA A 55 -9.74 2.65 -14.60
N LYS A 56 -9.00 3.66 -15.08
CA LYS A 56 -9.23 5.10 -14.84
C LYS A 56 -9.23 5.49 -13.35
N LEU A 57 -8.85 4.57 -12.46
CA LEU A 57 -8.72 4.79 -11.02
C LEU A 57 -7.39 5.46 -10.68
N VAL A 58 -6.33 5.02 -11.35
CA VAL A 58 -5.00 5.63 -11.25
C VAL A 58 -4.98 6.92 -12.07
N LYS A 59 -4.54 8.01 -11.46
CA LYS A 59 -4.50 9.34 -12.09
C LYS A 59 -3.10 9.75 -12.53
N GLU A 60 -2.08 9.23 -11.87
CA GLU A 60 -0.68 9.55 -12.13
C GLU A 60 0.13 8.26 -12.30
N PHE A 61 0.97 8.23 -13.33
CA PHE A 61 1.91 7.14 -13.58
C PHE A 61 3.36 7.64 -13.52
N PRO A 62 4.34 6.80 -13.15
CA PRO A 62 4.18 5.41 -12.69
C PRO A 62 3.48 5.33 -11.33
N HIS A 63 2.83 4.19 -11.03
CA HIS A 63 2.05 3.99 -9.82
C HIS A 63 2.30 2.62 -9.19
N ILE A 64 2.14 2.51 -7.86
CA ILE A 64 2.19 1.26 -7.11
C ILE A 64 0.78 0.95 -6.60
N PRO A 65 0.13 -0.13 -7.08
CA PRO A 65 -1.18 -0.56 -6.58
C PRO A 65 -1.11 -1.24 -5.21
N GLY A 66 -2.22 -1.80 -4.76
CA GLY A 66 -2.37 -2.48 -3.48
C GLY A 66 -3.14 -1.64 -2.48
N ILE A 67 -4.48 -1.85 -2.43
CA ILE A 67 -5.38 -0.96 -1.67
C ILE A 67 -5.37 -1.21 -0.17
N ASP A 68 -4.83 -2.34 0.28
CA ASP A 68 -4.67 -2.66 1.69
C ASP A 68 -3.35 -3.38 1.98
N PHE A 69 -2.80 -3.12 3.13
CA PHE A 69 -1.59 -3.77 3.61
C PHE A 69 -1.47 -3.69 5.14
N SER A 70 -0.64 -4.55 5.70
CA SER A 70 -0.20 -4.51 7.08
C SER A 70 1.32 -4.62 7.15
N GLY A 71 1.90 -3.98 8.14
CA GLY A 71 3.34 -3.96 8.32
C GLY A 71 3.80 -3.23 9.57
N THR A 72 5.08 -2.93 9.61
CA THR A 72 5.75 -2.27 10.73
C THR A 72 6.32 -0.93 10.30
N VAL A 73 6.09 0.11 11.10
CA VAL A 73 6.63 1.45 10.88
C VAL A 73 8.15 1.43 10.99
N VAL A 74 8.82 1.92 9.96
CA VAL A 74 10.28 2.05 9.90
C VAL A 74 10.73 3.48 10.26
N GLU A 75 9.98 4.47 9.76
CA GLU A 75 10.26 5.89 9.94
C GLU A 75 8.95 6.65 9.98
N SER A 76 8.82 7.63 10.87
CA SER A 76 7.61 8.46 10.98
C SER A 76 7.97 9.91 11.28
N LYS A 77 7.27 10.82 10.59
CA LYS A 77 7.18 12.24 10.94
C LYS A 77 5.85 12.58 11.59
N ASN A 78 4.96 11.59 11.75
CA ASN A 78 3.65 11.73 12.36
C ASN A 78 3.72 11.44 13.85
N GLU A 79 3.15 12.28 14.68
CA GLU A 79 3.22 12.21 16.15
C GLU A 79 2.53 10.96 16.73
N ASN A 80 1.55 10.39 16.00
CA ASN A 80 0.77 9.24 16.46
C ASN A 80 1.48 7.89 16.22
N TYR A 81 2.56 7.89 15.41
CA TYR A 81 3.27 6.68 15.01
C TYR A 81 4.76 6.82 15.23
N LYS A 82 5.39 5.75 15.71
CA LYS A 82 6.84 5.64 15.91
C LYS A 82 7.38 4.37 15.29
N GLN A 83 8.68 4.32 15.09
CA GLN A 83 9.38 3.12 14.64
C GLN A 83 9.02 1.91 15.51
N GLY A 84 8.70 0.78 14.86
CA GLY A 84 8.28 -0.45 15.48
C GLY A 84 6.76 -0.58 15.72
N ASP A 85 5.98 0.47 15.50
CA ASP A 85 4.52 0.34 15.57
C ASP A 85 4.01 -0.57 14.46
N GLU A 86 3.18 -1.53 14.83
CA GLU A 86 2.50 -2.43 13.91
C GLU A 86 1.19 -1.80 13.45
N ILE A 87 0.96 -1.78 12.11
CA ILE A 87 -0.14 -1.04 11.51
C ILE A 87 -0.93 -1.84 10.48
N ILE A 88 -2.13 -1.38 10.23
CA ILE A 88 -3.00 -1.78 9.12
C ILE A 88 -3.38 -0.51 8.33
N CYS A 89 -3.38 -0.63 7.01
CA CYS A 89 -3.89 0.38 6.09
C CYS A 89 -4.98 -0.24 5.23
N THR A 90 -6.18 0.36 5.25
CA THR A 90 -7.31 -0.01 4.38
C THR A 90 -8.04 1.25 3.95
N GLY A 91 -8.44 1.32 2.68
CA GLY A 91 -9.21 2.44 2.16
C GLY A 91 -8.36 3.67 1.81
N TRP A 92 -8.91 4.87 2.01
CA TRP A 92 -8.28 6.17 1.79
C TRP A 92 -7.72 6.39 0.38
N ARG A 93 -8.20 5.60 -0.59
CA ARG A 93 -7.72 5.61 -1.98
C ARG A 93 -6.22 5.26 -2.13
N VAL A 94 -5.67 4.57 -1.15
CA VAL A 94 -4.35 3.96 -1.24
C VAL A 94 -4.38 2.89 -2.34
N GLY A 95 -3.33 2.80 -3.15
CA GLY A 95 -3.31 1.96 -4.34
C GLY A 95 -4.01 2.55 -5.58
N GLU A 96 -4.75 3.67 -5.43
CA GLU A 96 -5.44 4.38 -6.50
C GLU A 96 -4.84 5.76 -6.78
N LEU A 97 -4.90 6.66 -5.80
CA LEU A 97 -4.34 8.02 -5.85
C LEU A 97 -2.99 8.10 -5.13
N TYR A 98 -2.82 7.30 -4.09
CA TYR A 98 -1.60 7.19 -3.31
C TYR A 98 -0.97 5.83 -3.59
N TYR A 99 0.35 5.74 -3.55
CA TYR A 99 1.06 4.48 -3.74
C TYR A 99 0.64 3.47 -2.67
N GLY A 100 0.40 2.23 -3.10
CA GLY A 100 -0.17 1.16 -2.29
C GLY A 100 0.82 0.14 -1.77
N GLY A 101 0.27 -0.98 -1.32
CA GLY A 101 0.96 -2.04 -0.59
C GLY A 101 1.65 -3.12 -1.45
N TYR A 102 1.58 -3.06 -2.78
CA TYR A 102 2.29 -4.02 -3.65
C TYR A 102 3.77 -3.66 -3.80
N SER A 103 4.41 -3.46 -2.67
CA SER A 103 5.80 -3.06 -2.52
C SER A 103 6.33 -3.55 -1.19
N GLN A 104 7.64 -3.75 -1.07
CA GLN A 104 8.27 -4.10 0.21
C GLN A 104 8.21 -2.95 1.22
N TYR A 105 8.11 -1.71 0.74
CA TYR A 105 7.89 -0.52 1.57
C TYR A 105 6.77 0.34 1.00
N ALA A 106 5.95 0.91 1.86
CA ALA A 106 4.92 1.87 1.51
C ALA A 106 5.12 3.15 2.32
N LYS A 107 4.87 4.30 1.70
CA LYS A 107 4.90 5.60 2.38
C LYS A 107 3.53 6.23 2.28
N VAL A 108 2.86 6.40 3.41
CA VAL A 108 1.47 6.85 3.48
C VAL A 108 1.30 7.91 4.57
N LYS A 109 0.17 8.60 4.53
CA LYS A 109 -0.19 9.54 5.60
C LYS A 109 -0.59 8.75 6.86
N GLY A 110 -0.14 9.22 8.02
CA GLY A 110 -0.48 8.59 9.30
C GLY A 110 -2.00 8.52 9.56
N GLU A 111 -2.77 9.50 9.07
CA GLU A 111 -4.24 9.48 9.17
C GLU A 111 -4.92 8.30 8.43
N PHE A 112 -4.21 7.63 7.53
CA PHE A 112 -4.70 6.45 6.80
C PHE A 112 -4.47 5.14 7.56
N LEU A 113 -3.71 5.20 8.64
CA LEU A 113 -3.25 4.04 9.38
C LEU A 113 -4.07 3.81 10.65
N VAL A 114 -4.19 2.55 11.03
CA VAL A 114 -4.63 2.15 12.37
C VAL A 114 -3.59 1.24 13.01
N LYS A 115 -3.41 1.33 14.32
CA LYS A 115 -2.55 0.40 15.04
C LYS A 115 -3.16 -0.99 15.01
N ARG A 116 -2.35 -1.99 14.66
CA ARG A 116 -2.80 -3.37 14.61
C ARG A 116 -3.02 -3.89 16.02
N PRO A 117 -4.18 -4.52 16.31
CA PRO A 117 -4.42 -5.16 17.60
C PRO A 117 -3.39 -6.25 17.90
N LYS A 118 -2.92 -6.35 19.14
CA LYS A 118 -1.86 -7.30 19.54
C LYS A 118 -2.19 -8.77 19.29
N ASN A 119 -3.47 -9.13 19.31
CA ASN A 119 -3.97 -10.49 19.09
C ASN A 119 -4.25 -10.81 17.60
N LEU A 120 -3.94 -9.89 16.69
CA LEU A 120 -4.15 -10.04 15.26
C LEU A 120 -2.81 -9.96 14.53
N SER A 121 -2.39 -11.05 13.89
CA SER A 121 -1.15 -11.04 13.10
C SER A 121 -1.30 -10.21 11.82
N ALA A 122 -0.18 -9.78 11.23
CA ALA A 122 -0.19 -9.07 9.96
C ALA A 122 -0.88 -9.89 8.85
N LYS A 123 -0.65 -11.20 8.82
CA LYS A 123 -1.30 -12.13 7.89
C LYS A 123 -2.82 -12.16 8.10
N GLN A 124 -3.28 -12.33 9.33
CA GLN A 124 -4.70 -12.37 9.66
C GLN A 124 -5.41 -11.06 9.32
N SER A 125 -4.75 -9.91 9.58
CA SER A 125 -5.32 -8.61 9.21
C SER A 125 -5.55 -8.48 7.70
N MET A 126 -4.70 -9.09 6.86
CA MET A 126 -4.88 -9.08 5.41
C MET A 126 -5.81 -10.18 4.89
N ILE A 127 -6.02 -11.26 5.64
CA ILE A 127 -7.10 -12.21 5.37
C ILE A 127 -8.48 -11.52 5.54
N LEU A 128 -8.63 -10.68 6.55
CA LEU A 128 -9.79 -9.82 6.72
C LEU A 128 -9.80 -8.71 5.66
N GLY A 129 -8.78 -7.87 5.67
CA GLY A 129 -8.56 -6.81 4.70
C GLY A 129 -9.77 -5.89 4.46
N THR A 130 -9.78 -5.26 3.33
CA THR A 130 -10.89 -4.40 2.86
C THR A 130 -12.20 -5.19 2.67
N ALA A 131 -12.12 -6.42 2.18
CA ALA A 131 -13.29 -7.27 1.97
C ALA A 131 -13.96 -7.66 3.30
N GLY A 132 -13.16 -8.05 4.31
CA GLY A 132 -13.68 -8.37 5.65
C GLY A 132 -14.31 -7.16 6.33
N LEU A 133 -13.69 -5.98 6.22
CA LEU A 133 -14.24 -4.72 6.73
C LEU A 133 -15.60 -4.42 6.08
N THR A 134 -15.72 -4.59 4.78
CA THR A 134 -16.96 -4.39 4.04
C THR A 134 -18.04 -5.37 4.49
N ALA A 135 -17.68 -6.64 4.65
CA ALA A 135 -18.62 -7.68 5.09
C ALA A 135 -19.19 -7.42 6.50
N ILE A 136 -18.38 -6.87 7.42
CA ILE A 136 -18.81 -6.51 8.77
C ILE A 136 -19.78 -5.31 8.77
N GLN A 137 -19.65 -4.42 7.79
CA GLN A 137 -20.49 -3.22 7.66
C GLN A 137 -21.85 -3.49 6.99
N CYS A 138 -22.06 -4.66 6.38
CA CYS A 138 -23.31 -5.09 5.79
C CYS A 138 -24.20 -5.79 6.82
#